data_2562cb27597070bc05340b0a737725bd
#
_entry.id   2562cb27597070bc05340b0a737725bd
#
_cell.length_a   1.000
_cell.length_b   1.000
_cell.length_c   1.000
_cell.angle_alpha   90.00
_cell.angle_beta   90.00
_cell.angle_gamma   90.00
#
_symmetry.space_group_name_H-M   'P 1'
#
loop_
_entity.id
_entity.type
_entity.pdbx_description
1 polymer ?
#
loop_
_entity_poly.entity_id
_entity_poly.type
_entity_poly.pdbx_seq_one_letter_code
_entity_poly.pdbx_strand_id
1 'polypeptide(L)'
;MTASTEHRLEGLEPDNLLAFLSLLGLLRALEAAGWRPRAYWEGLPLRPVLRLREAKTQEQVALTAAEGCTVLARNYQFAASGEFKLSIDQLKSHLEAAINCSPAEGRSADACLSAFVVEGSLAKDLKPGKHAFARSPLDCLGGGQSDLLSTLRDGLSLLGQSQSTANALAKALFAVWKREDDRKSLRWDQSDYRRHAYSAKAPTKDHARQEWGANLLAIFGSSLLLGCATAGGRSKLSFLVLGSRLVDGSGVEVSWPIWLHPASTSGIQALLAHPGMSEDQPNRDILAALSVSAVYRARKIWPNQYAVFTRAEVV
;
A
#
# COMPACT_ATOMS: atom_id res chain seq x y z
N MET A 1 13.13 -8.64 25.27
CA MET A 1 12.04 -7.62 25.23
C MET A 1 10.84 -8.13 26.01
N THR A 2 10.10 -7.25 26.69
CA THR A 2 8.93 -7.61 27.49
C THR A 2 7.74 -7.92 26.57
N ALA A 3 6.97 -8.98 26.89
CA ALA A 3 5.74 -9.28 26.16
C ALA A 3 4.64 -8.28 26.55
N SER A 4 3.87 -7.80 25.55
CA SER A 4 2.77 -6.86 25.72
C SER A 4 1.60 -7.22 24.80
N THR A 5 0.40 -6.83 25.17
CA THR A 5 -0.78 -6.88 24.30
C THR A 5 -0.88 -5.66 23.39
N GLU A 6 -0.11 -4.61 23.65
CA GLU A 6 -0.08 -3.39 22.87
C GLU A 6 1.36 -3.04 22.48
N HIS A 7 1.55 -2.69 21.21
CA HIS A 7 2.84 -2.34 20.65
C HIS A 7 2.70 -1.04 19.86
N ARG A 8 3.37 -0.01 20.35
CA ARG A 8 3.50 1.25 19.62
C ARG A 8 4.47 1.07 18.44
N LEU A 9 4.04 1.48 17.26
CA LEU A 9 4.80 1.29 16.01
C LEU A 9 5.53 2.59 15.67
N GLU A 10 6.69 2.79 16.27
CA GLU A 10 7.45 4.06 16.21
C GLU A 10 7.91 4.44 14.81
N GLY A 11 8.10 3.46 13.91
CA GLY A 11 8.50 3.70 12.52
C GLY A 11 7.39 4.30 11.66
N LEU A 12 6.13 4.17 12.05
CA LEU A 12 5.00 4.51 11.18
C LEU A 12 4.46 5.92 11.47
N GLU A 13 4.83 6.88 10.62
CA GLU A 13 4.36 8.25 10.70
C GLU A 13 2.97 8.43 10.06
N PRO A 14 2.07 9.26 10.65
CA PRO A 14 0.69 9.38 10.19
C PRO A 14 0.56 10.09 8.83
N ASP A 15 1.54 10.91 8.46
CA ASP A 15 1.56 11.73 7.24
C ASP A 15 2.34 11.11 6.07
N ASN A 16 2.67 9.82 6.18
CA ASN A 16 3.40 9.05 5.17
C ASN A 16 2.55 7.90 4.63
N LEU A 17 2.24 7.92 3.32
CA LEU A 17 1.44 6.87 2.69
C LEU A 17 2.08 5.47 2.82
N LEU A 18 3.41 5.38 2.69
CA LEU A 18 4.12 4.11 2.88
C LEU A 18 3.89 3.56 4.30
N ALA A 19 3.94 4.42 5.31
CA ALA A 19 3.71 4.02 6.70
C ALA A 19 2.26 3.56 6.92
N PHE A 20 1.29 4.26 6.34
CA PHE A 20 -0.11 3.85 6.39
C PHE A 20 -0.33 2.48 5.73
N LEU A 21 0.18 2.29 4.50
CA LEU A 21 0.09 1.00 3.80
C LEU A 21 0.83 -0.11 4.57
N SER A 22 1.95 0.21 5.23
CA SER A 22 2.69 -0.75 6.06
C SER A 22 1.89 -1.20 7.28
N LEU A 23 1.14 -0.28 7.91
CA LEU A 23 0.20 -0.63 8.99
C LEU A 23 -0.86 -1.62 8.50
N LEU A 24 -1.47 -1.34 7.35
CA LEU A 24 -2.47 -2.22 6.75
C LEU A 24 -1.87 -3.60 6.42
N GLY A 25 -0.65 -3.62 5.89
CA GLY A 25 0.08 -4.84 5.56
C GLY A 25 0.44 -5.68 6.79
N LEU A 26 0.84 -5.04 7.89
CA LEU A 26 1.06 -5.71 9.16
C LEU A 26 -0.20 -6.42 9.65
N LEU A 27 -1.34 -5.72 9.65
CA LEU A 27 -2.61 -6.30 10.07
C LEU A 27 -2.98 -7.51 9.20
N ARG A 28 -2.87 -7.38 7.88
CA ARG A 28 -3.13 -8.47 6.92
C ARG A 28 -2.20 -9.67 7.13
N ALA A 29 -0.91 -9.42 7.34
CA ALA A 29 0.07 -10.47 7.57
C ALA A 29 -0.22 -11.26 8.87
N LEU A 30 -0.52 -10.54 9.96
CA LEU A 30 -0.89 -11.18 11.21
C LEU A 30 -2.22 -11.96 11.13
N GLU A 31 -3.20 -11.46 10.37
CA GLU A 31 -4.44 -12.19 10.08
C GLU A 31 -4.19 -13.47 9.27
N ALA A 32 -3.32 -13.39 8.25
CA ALA A 32 -2.95 -14.56 7.46
C ALA A 32 -2.22 -15.63 8.28
N ALA A 33 -1.53 -15.23 9.34
CA ALA A 33 -0.92 -16.11 10.34
C ALA A 33 -1.90 -16.58 11.44
N GLY A 34 -3.20 -16.29 11.30
CA GLY A 34 -4.25 -16.74 12.21
C GLY A 34 -4.49 -15.84 13.44
N TRP A 35 -3.82 -14.70 13.57
CA TRP A 35 -4.07 -13.75 14.64
C TRP A 35 -5.29 -12.88 14.34
N ARG A 36 -5.75 -12.13 15.34
CA ARG A 36 -6.83 -11.16 15.19
C ARG A 36 -6.35 -9.78 15.68
N PRO A 37 -5.45 -9.15 14.94
CA PRO A 37 -4.90 -7.86 15.29
C PRO A 37 -5.95 -6.76 15.16
N ARG A 38 -5.75 -5.70 15.94
CA ARG A 38 -6.44 -4.42 15.79
C ARG A 38 -5.40 -3.32 15.86
N ALA A 39 -5.72 -2.15 15.33
CA ALA A 39 -4.87 -0.97 15.44
C ALA A 39 -5.70 0.27 15.72
N TYR A 40 -5.07 1.27 16.30
CA TYR A 40 -5.58 2.62 16.51
C TYR A 40 -4.42 3.59 16.60
N TRP A 41 -4.70 4.88 16.58
CA TRP A 41 -3.66 5.90 16.65
C TRP A 41 -3.71 6.64 17.97
N GLU A 42 -2.55 6.88 18.59
CA GLU A 42 -2.47 7.63 19.84
C GLU A 42 -1.12 8.31 20.06
N GLY A 43 -1.08 9.20 21.05
CA GLY A 43 0.11 9.80 21.65
C GLY A 43 0.65 11.01 20.91
N LEU A 44 1.72 11.58 21.48
CA LEU A 44 2.49 12.70 20.95
C LEU A 44 3.98 12.32 20.95
N PRO A 45 4.62 12.15 19.79
CA PRO A 45 4.03 12.23 18.45
C PRO A 45 3.02 11.13 18.18
N LEU A 46 2.06 11.39 17.28
CA LEU A 46 1.03 10.43 16.89
C LEU A 46 1.66 9.21 16.22
N ARG A 47 1.32 8.02 16.70
CA ARG A 47 1.79 6.73 16.14
C ARG A 47 0.69 5.69 16.22
N PRO A 48 0.68 4.69 15.32
CA PRO A 48 -0.27 3.61 15.46
C PRO A 48 0.16 2.66 16.56
N VAL A 49 -0.84 2.12 17.25
CA VAL A 49 -0.67 1.08 18.25
C VAL A 49 -1.33 -0.19 17.75
N LEU A 50 -0.54 -1.24 17.67
CA LEU A 50 -1.02 -2.59 17.38
C LEU A 50 -1.54 -3.19 18.70
N ARG A 51 -2.81 -3.65 18.71
CA ARG A 51 -3.43 -4.35 19.83
C ARG A 51 -3.67 -5.80 19.50
N LEU A 52 -3.21 -6.69 20.35
CA LEU A 52 -3.31 -8.14 20.25
C LEU A 52 -4.18 -8.70 21.39
N ARG A 53 -4.73 -9.90 21.20
CA ARG A 53 -5.46 -10.60 22.25
C ARG A 53 -4.56 -11.12 23.37
N GLU A 54 -3.36 -11.56 23.00
CA GLU A 54 -2.36 -12.15 23.88
C GLU A 54 -1.10 -11.31 23.90
N ALA A 55 -0.41 -11.28 25.02
CA ALA A 55 0.88 -10.62 25.12
C ALA A 55 1.93 -11.34 24.27
N LYS A 56 2.63 -10.59 23.43
CA LYS A 56 3.72 -11.05 22.55
C LYS A 56 4.91 -10.10 22.69
N THR A 57 6.10 -10.57 22.31
CA THR A 57 7.25 -9.67 22.17
C THR A 57 7.25 -9.04 20.76
N GLN A 58 7.96 -7.93 20.56
CA GLN A 58 8.15 -7.31 19.24
C GLN A 58 8.77 -8.28 18.24
N GLU A 59 9.68 -9.14 18.68
CA GLU A 59 10.29 -10.18 17.85
C GLU A 59 9.25 -11.21 17.39
N GLN A 60 8.37 -11.66 18.29
CA GLN A 60 7.28 -12.57 17.93
C GLN A 60 6.32 -11.94 16.95
N VAL A 61 5.99 -10.64 17.13
CA VAL A 61 5.15 -9.91 16.16
C VAL A 61 5.80 -9.88 14.79
N ALA A 62 7.09 -9.53 14.70
CA ALA A 62 7.81 -9.43 13.45
C ALA A 62 7.97 -10.79 12.76
N LEU A 63 8.27 -11.84 13.52
CA LEU A 63 8.40 -13.22 13.00
C LEU A 63 7.06 -13.71 12.44
N THR A 64 5.98 -13.57 13.21
CA THR A 64 4.64 -13.96 12.77
C THR A 64 4.17 -13.14 11.56
N ALA A 65 4.50 -11.85 11.52
CA ALA A 65 4.22 -11.03 10.34
C ALA A 65 5.00 -11.51 9.10
N ALA A 66 6.26 -11.93 9.24
CA ALA A 66 7.04 -12.50 8.15
C ALA A 66 6.46 -13.83 7.62
N GLU A 67 5.99 -14.69 8.51
CA GLU A 67 5.26 -15.92 8.17
C GLU A 67 3.98 -15.60 7.40
N GLY A 68 3.18 -14.65 7.91
CA GLY A 68 1.96 -14.18 7.24
C GLY A 68 2.22 -13.57 5.88
N CYS A 69 3.28 -12.79 5.72
CA CYS A 69 3.71 -12.28 4.41
C CYS A 69 4.00 -13.42 3.42
N THR A 70 4.64 -14.50 3.89
CA THR A 70 4.91 -15.70 3.06
C THR A 70 3.60 -16.37 2.62
N VAL A 71 2.62 -16.45 3.49
CA VAL A 71 1.27 -16.96 3.14
C VAL A 71 0.61 -16.06 2.09
N LEU A 72 0.59 -14.74 2.32
CA LEU A 72 -0.02 -13.78 1.40
C LEU A 72 0.67 -13.70 0.04
N ALA A 73 1.97 -13.94 -0.03
CA ALA A 73 2.73 -13.91 -1.28
C ALA A 73 2.20 -14.88 -2.34
N ARG A 74 1.54 -15.94 -1.94
CA ARG A 74 0.88 -16.91 -2.85
C ARG A 74 -0.18 -16.24 -3.73
N ASN A 75 -0.80 -15.16 -3.25
CA ASN A 75 -1.81 -14.41 -3.97
C ASN A 75 -1.22 -13.41 -5.00
N TYR A 76 0.11 -13.26 -5.03
CA TYR A 76 0.82 -12.36 -5.95
C TYR A 76 1.49 -13.08 -7.12
N GLN A 77 1.01 -14.26 -7.49
CA GLN A 77 1.53 -15.03 -8.63
C GLN A 77 1.45 -14.26 -9.94
N PHE A 78 0.50 -13.34 -10.08
CA PHE A 78 0.42 -12.43 -11.22
C PHE A 78 1.70 -11.58 -11.38
N ALA A 79 2.42 -11.28 -10.31
CA ALA A 79 3.69 -10.57 -10.36
C ALA A 79 4.83 -11.43 -10.95
N ALA A 80 4.68 -12.75 -10.97
CA ALA A 80 5.70 -13.66 -11.52
C ALA A 80 5.76 -13.65 -13.06
N SER A 81 4.69 -13.22 -13.75
CA SER A 81 4.59 -13.22 -15.21
C SER A 81 5.50 -12.20 -15.92
N GLY A 82 6.20 -11.36 -15.17
CA GLY A 82 7.35 -10.57 -15.65
C GLY A 82 7.07 -9.35 -16.50
N GLU A 83 5.84 -9.18 -17.02
CA GLU A 83 5.47 -8.03 -17.85
C GLU A 83 4.23 -7.33 -17.30
N PHE A 84 4.31 -6.02 -17.02
CA PHE A 84 3.15 -5.21 -16.64
C PHE A 84 2.19 -4.95 -17.80
N LYS A 85 2.34 -5.70 -18.85
CA LYS A 85 1.40 -5.70 -19.97
C LYS A 85 0.43 -6.85 -19.80
N LEU A 86 -0.29 -6.87 -18.65
CA LEU A 86 -1.41 -7.79 -18.52
C LEU A 86 -2.30 -7.60 -19.74
N SER A 87 -2.32 -8.60 -20.61
CA SER A 87 -3.36 -8.69 -21.64
C SER A 87 -4.69 -8.99 -20.94
N ILE A 88 -5.79 -8.75 -21.66
CA ILE A 88 -7.13 -9.13 -21.14
C ILE A 88 -7.16 -10.63 -20.81
N ASP A 89 -6.52 -11.46 -21.62
CA ASP A 89 -6.52 -12.91 -21.43
C ASP A 89 -5.74 -13.31 -20.17
N GLN A 90 -4.61 -12.64 -19.89
CA GLN A 90 -3.87 -12.85 -18.66
C GLN A 90 -4.66 -12.42 -17.42
N LEU A 91 -5.35 -11.27 -17.47
CA LEU A 91 -6.22 -10.84 -16.37
C LEU A 91 -7.35 -11.85 -16.16
N LYS A 92 -8.02 -12.30 -17.22
CA LYS A 92 -9.09 -13.31 -17.13
C LYS A 92 -8.57 -14.61 -16.53
N SER A 93 -7.40 -15.08 -16.96
CA SER A 93 -6.77 -16.29 -16.41
C SER A 93 -6.47 -16.15 -14.91
N HIS A 94 -6.01 -14.98 -14.45
CA HIS A 94 -5.81 -14.74 -13.02
C HIS A 94 -7.12 -14.70 -12.24
N LEU A 95 -8.16 -14.07 -12.78
CA LEU A 95 -9.49 -14.04 -12.16
C LEU A 95 -10.12 -15.43 -12.10
N GLU A 96 -10.03 -16.21 -13.17
CA GLU A 96 -10.49 -17.60 -13.21
C GLU A 96 -9.75 -18.47 -12.19
N ALA A 97 -8.44 -18.32 -12.07
CA ALA A 97 -7.66 -18.99 -11.04
C ALA A 97 -8.13 -18.62 -9.62
N ALA A 98 -8.42 -17.34 -9.39
CA ALA A 98 -8.94 -16.87 -8.10
C ALA A 98 -10.35 -17.39 -7.79
N ILE A 99 -11.21 -17.56 -8.80
CA ILE A 99 -12.56 -18.14 -8.65
C ILE A 99 -12.49 -19.64 -8.30
N ASN A 100 -11.51 -20.34 -8.87
CA ASN A 100 -11.34 -21.79 -8.65
C ASN A 100 -10.65 -22.13 -7.33
N CYS A 101 -10.16 -21.15 -6.58
CA CYS A 101 -9.66 -21.33 -5.22
C CYS A 101 -10.81 -21.42 -4.20
N SER A 102 -10.49 -21.73 -2.94
CA SER A 102 -11.48 -21.59 -1.88
C SER A 102 -12.00 -20.13 -1.83
N PRO A 103 -13.27 -19.88 -1.42
CA PRO A 103 -13.82 -18.51 -1.42
C PRO A 103 -13.00 -17.49 -0.63
N ALA A 104 -12.28 -17.93 0.40
CA ALA A 104 -11.40 -17.05 1.18
C ALA A 104 -10.10 -16.71 0.43
N GLU A 105 -9.46 -17.71 -0.20
CA GLU A 105 -8.25 -17.55 -0.99
C GLU A 105 -8.53 -16.75 -2.28
N GLY A 106 -9.63 -17.06 -2.97
CA GLY A 106 -10.04 -16.34 -4.19
C GLY A 106 -10.29 -14.86 -3.93
N ARG A 107 -11.02 -14.52 -2.88
CA ARG A 107 -11.21 -13.11 -2.49
C ARG A 107 -9.91 -12.40 -2.12
N SER A 108 -8.97 -13.10 -1.50
CA SER A 108 -7.67 -12.54 -1.15
C SER A 108 -6.83 -12.27 -2.39
N ALA A 109 -6.81 -13.18 -3.36
CA ALA A 109 -6.08 -13.02 -4.62
C ALA A 109 -6.67 -11.89 -5.46
N ASP A 110 -7.99 -11.81 -5.59
CA ASP A 110 -8.69 -10.74 -6.30
C ASP A 110 -8.41 -9.37 -5.66
N ALA A 111 -8.47 -9.27 -4.33
CA ALA A 111 -8.15 -8.04 -3.61
C ALA A 111 -6.72 -7.57 -3.86
N CYS A 112 -5.75 -8.50 -3.92
CA CYS A 112 -4.36 -8.17 -4.22
C CYS A 112 -4.20 -7.60 -5.65
N LEU A 113 -4.89 -8.20 -6.61
CA LEU A 113 -4.84 -7.75 -8.00
C LEU A 113 -5.59 -6.43 -8.19
N SER A 114 -6.75 -6.26 -7.55
CA SER A 114 -7.65 -5.13 -7.77
C SER A 114 -7.06 -3.78 -7.35
N ALA A 115 -6.10 -3.74 -6.44
CA ALA A 115 -5.36 -2.52 -6.10
C ALA A 115 -4.54 -1.97 -7.28
N PHE A 116 -4.21 -2.81 -8.26
CA PHE A 116 -3.33 -2.48 -9.37
C PHE A 116 -4.01 -2.50 -10.74
N VAL A 117 -5.02 -3.35 -10.93
CA VAL A 117 -5.74 -3.45 -12.20
C VAL A 117 -7.18 -3.93 -11.97
N VAL A 118 -8.12 -3.41 -12.74
CA VAL A 118 -9.51 -3.88 -12.80
C VAL A 118 -9.98 -3.96 -14.25
N GLU A 119 -10.79 -4.95 -14.58
CA GLU A 119 -11.28 -5.17 -15.97
C GLU A 119 -11.98 -3.92 -16.53
N GLY A 120 -12.79 -3.26 -15.72
CA GLY A 120 -13.51 -2.04 -16.11
C GLY A 120 -12.61 -0.84 -16.43
N SER A 121 -11.31 -0.88 -16.12
CA SER A 121 -10.36 0.18 -16.48
C SER A 121 -9.73 0.00 -17.85
N LEU A 122 -10.24 -0.92 -18.67
CA LEU A 122 -9.78 -1.18 -20.03
C LEU A 122 -10.00 0.03 -20.94
N ALA A 123 -8.95 0.53 -21.56
CA ALA A 123 -9.06 1.62 -22.55
C ALA A 123 -9.52 1.07 -23.89
N LYS A 124 -10.60 1.64 -24.44
CA LYS A 124 -11.27 1.12 -25.66
C LYS A 124 -10.50 1.33 -26.98
N ASP A 125 -9.54 2.26 -27.05
CA ASP A 125 -8.95 2.73 -28.31
C ASP A 125 -7.46 2.39 -28.47
N LEU A 126 -7.03 1.21 -28.02
CA LEU A 126 -5.64 0.84 -28.10
C LEU A 126 -5.32 0.00 -29.36
N LYS A 127 -4.22 0.37 -30.04
CA LYS A 127 -3.63 -0.45 -31.08
C LYS A 127 -3.25 -1.82 -30.53
N PRO A 128 -3.38 -2.90 -31.31
CA PRO A 128 -2.96 -4.23 -30.90
C PRO A 128 -1.54 -4.22 -30.29
N GLY A 129 -1.37 -4.83 -29.13
CA GLY A 129 -0.09 -4.90 -28.41
C GLY A 129 0.25 -3.72 -27.49
N LYS A 130 -0.64 -2.71 -27.34
CA LYS A 130 -0.47 -1.65 -26.32
C LYS A 130 -1.28 -1.94 -25.05
N HIS A 131 -0.85 -1.33 -23.93
CA HIS A 131 -1.50 -1.51 -22.63
C HIS A 131 -2.96 -1.11 -22.68
N ALA A 132 -3.78 -2.00 -22.15
CA ALA A 132 -5.21 -1.90 -22.24
C ALA A 132 -5.86 -1.28 -20.99
N PHE A 133 -5.14 -1.20 -19.87
CA PHE A 133 -5.73 -0.78 -18.61
C PHE A 133 -5.25 0.60 -18.17
N ALA A 134 -6.14 1.38 -17.53
CA ALA A 134 -5.74 2.59 -16.84
C ALA A 134 -4.81 2.23 -15.66
N ARG A 135 -3.81 3.07 -15.42
CA ARG A 135 -2.84 2.83 -14.34
C ARG A 135 -3.46 3.06 -12.98
N SER A 136 -3.11 2.18 -12.03
CA SER A 136 -3.46 2.37 -10.64
C SER A 136 -2.93 3.70 -10.09
N PRO A 137 -3.68 4.37 -9.20
CA PRO A 137 -3.14 5.46 -8.39
C PRO A 137 -1.84 5.10 -7.68
N LEU A 138 -1.69 3.86 -7.25
CA LEU A 138 -0.51 3.35 -6.55
C LEU A 138 0.69 3.08 -7.47
N ASP A 139 0.51 3.03 -8.80
CA ASP A 139 1.62 2.87 -9.74
C ASP A 139 2.39 4.18 -9.92
N CYS A 140 3.52 4.31 -9.23
CA CYS A 140 4.45 5.44 -9.34
C CYS A 140 5.62 5.18 -10.30
N LEU A 141 5.77 3.97 -10.84
CA LEU A 141 6.94 3.53 -11.60
C LEU A 141 6.72 3.54 -13.13
N GLY A 142 5.57 3.97 -13.58
CA GLY A 142 5.14 3.89 -14.96
C GLY A 142 5.97 4.67 -15.97
N GLY A 143 6.90 4.04 -16.62
CA GLY A 143 7.60 4.62 -17.78
C GLY A 143 9.10 4.38 -17.79
N GLY A 144 9.55 3.15 -17.76
CA GLY A 144 10.99 2.85 -17.87
C GLY A 144 11.29 1.37 -17.65
N GLN A 145 12.56 1.05 -17.44
CA GLN A 145 13.03 -0.32 -17.18
C GLN A 145 12.58 -0.89 -15.81
N SER A 146 12.04 -0.05 -14.92
CA SER A 146 11.51 -0.45 -13.62
C SER A 146 10.01 -0.31 -13.65
N ASP A 147 9.30 -1.40 -13.89
CA ASP A 147 7.87 -1.44 -13.73
C ASP A 147 7.47 -1.89 -12.31
N LEU A 148 6.23 -1.66 -11.95
CA LEU A 148 5.68 -1.97 -10.65
C LEU A 148 5.76 -3.49 -10.36
N LEU A 149 5.50 -4.36 -11.35
CA LEU A 149 5.54 -5.81 -11.16
C LEU A 149 6.95 -6.33 -10.91
N SER A 150 7.97 -5.81 -11.62
CA SER A 150 9.34 -6.22 -11.36
C SER A 150 9.75 -5.84 -9.94
N THR A 151 9.35 -4.67 -9.48
CA THR A 151 9.63 -4.20 -8.11
C THR A 151 8.87 -5.03 -7.08
N LEU A 152 7.59 -5.37 -7.33
CA LEU A 152 6.82 -6.29 -6.48
C LEU A 152 7.48 -7.67 -6.42
N ARG A 153 7.85 -8.24 -7.57
CA ARG A 153 8.51 -9.55 -7.66
C ARG A 153 9.86 -9.56 -6.93
N ASP A 154 10.69 -8.54 -7.16
CA ASP A 154 11.98 -8.40 -6.48
C ASP A 154 11.76 -8.32 -4.96
N GLY A 155 10.69 -7.65 -4.55
CA GLY A 155 10.26 -7.58 -3.18
C GLY A 155 9.86 -8.93 -2.58
N LEU A 156 9.02 -9.63 -3.26
CA LEU A 156 8.48 -10.92 -2.80
C LEU A 156 9.54 -12.03 -2.81
N SER A 157 10.56 -11.94 -3.67
CA SER A 157 11.64 -12.95 -3.75
C SER A 157 12.46 -13.09 -2.46
N LEU A 158 12.40 -12.10 -1.58
CA LEU A 158 13.14 -12.09 -0.31
C LEU A 158 12.43 -12.81 0.84
N LEU A 159 11.16 -13.18 0.66
CA LEU A 159 10.36 -13.85 1.69
C LEU A 159 10.87 -15.25 2.07
N GLY A 160 11.69 -15.88 1.23
CA GLY A 160 12.31 -17.18 1.55
C GLY A 160 13.33 -17.16 2.70
N GLN A 161 13.68 -15.98 3.23
CA GLN A 161 14.65 -15.79 4.32
C GLN A 161 13.95 -15.28 5.59
N SER A 162 13.16 -16.13 6.24
CA SER A 162 12.24 -15.74 7.33
C SER A 162 12.87 -14.85 8.40
N GLN A 163 14.09 -15.18 8.90
CA GLN A 163 14.73 -14.36 9.94
C GLN A 163 15.19 -12.99 9.43
N SER A 164 15.75 -12.91 8.24
CA SER A 164 16.14 -11.63 7.63
C SER A 164 14.93 -10.75 7.37
N THR A 165 13.83 -11.35 6.90
CA THR A 165 12.55 -10.65 6.73
C THR A 165 12.01 -10.14 8.06
N ALA A 166 11.96 -10.97 9.10
CA ALA A 166 11.49 -10.59 10.43
C ALA A 166 12.31 -9.43 11.01
N ASN A 167 13.63 -9.43 10.84
CA ASN A 167 14.50 -8.35 11.29
C ASN A 167 14.21 -7.03 10.54
N ALA A 168 13.99 -7.09 9.22
CA ALA A 168 13.61 -5.93 8.43
C ALA A 168 12.24 -5.38 8.86
N LEU A 169 11.26 -6.26 9.11
CA LEU A 169 9.94 -5.86 9.62
C LEU A 169 10.05 -5.25 11.02
N ALA A 170 10.80 -5.85 11.94
CA ALA A 170 11.00 -5.31 13.28
C ALA A 170 11.59 -3.90 13.23
N LYS A 171 12.62 -3.69 12.39
CA LYS A 171 13.24 -2.37 12.18
C LYS A 171 12.22 -1.36 11.65
N ALA A 172 11.45 -1.72 10.63
CA ALA A 172 10.46 -0.84 10.01
C ALA A 172 9.29 -0.48 10.95
N LEU A 173 8.89 -1.40 11.82
CA LEU A 173 7.76 -1.22 12.73
C LEU A 173 8.14 -0.47 14.02
N PHE A 174 9.23 -0.87 14.66
CA PHE A 174 9.55 -0.47 16.04
C PHE A 174 10.67 0.54 16.17
N ALA A 175 11.35 0.90 15.09
CA ALA A 175 12.38 1.91 15.09
C ALA A 175 12.07 3.06 14.12
N VAL A 176 12.59 4.24 14.41
CA VAL A 176 12.52 5.38 13.47
C VAL A 176 13.27 5.02 12.19
N TRP A 177 12.67 5.30 11.04
CA TRP A 177 13.22 4.93 9.74
C TRP A 177 14.52 5.68 9.42
N LYS A 178 15.55 4.91 9.11
CA LYS A 178 16.85 5.43 8.66
C LYS A 178 17.01 5.41 7.15
N ARG A 179 16.18 4.63 6.45
CA ARG A 179 16.20 4.50 4.98
C ARG A 179 17.60 4.13 4.45
N GLU A 180 18.12 3.00 4.91
CA GLU A 180 19.50 2.56 4.58
C GLU A 180 19.54 1.54 3.43
N ASP A 181 18.41 1.08 2.92
CA ASP A 181 18.32 0.01 1.94
C ASP A 181 18.39 0.56 0.50
N ASP A 182 19.28 0.00 -0.32
CA ASP A 182 19.51 0.43 -1.72
C ASP A 182 18.58 -0.26 -2.74
N ARG A 183 17.61 -1.06 -2.30
CA ARG A 183 16.64 -1.73 -3.18
C ARG A 183 15.71 -0.73 -3.86
N LYS A 184 15.05 -1.17 -4.94
CA LYS A 184 14.06 -0.34 -5.64
C LYS A 184 12.87 -0.03 -4.72
N SER A 185 12.50 1.25 -4.63
CA SER A 185 11.32 1.72 -3.91
C SER A 185 10.07 1.66 -4.79
N LEU A 186 8.90 1.42 -4.17
CA LEU A 186 7.58 1.60 -4.78
C LEU A 186 7.16 3.07 -4.88
N ARG A 187 7.97 4.00 -4.33
CA ARG A 187 7.79 5.45 -4.34
C ARG A 187 6.54 5.93 -3.61
N TRP A 188 6.14 5.19 -2.60
CA TRP A 188 5.06 5.57 -1.69
C TRP A 188 5.56 6.37 -0.48
N ASP A 189 6.88 6.42 -0.27
CA ASP A 189 7.53 7.27 0.73
C ASP A 189 7.75 8.69 0.17
N GLN A 190 7.29 9.69 0.91
CA GLN A 190 7.53 11.10 0.57
C GLN A 190 9.02 11.45 0.45
N SER A 191 9.91 10.73 1.13
CA SER A 191 11.36 10.95 1.05
C SER A 191 11.94 10.57 -0.32
N ASP A 192 11.21 9.82 -1.14
CA ASP A 192 11.58 9.52 -2.52
C ASP A 192 11.45 10.76 -3.45
N TYR A 193 10.87 11.87 -2.95
CA TYR A 193 10.81 13.14 -3.65
C TYR A 193 12.20 13.79 -3.66
N ARG A 194 12.88 13.70 -4.79
CA ARG A 194 14.20 14.32 -4.99
C ARG A 194 14.14 15.33 -6.12
N ARG A 195 14.51 16.56 -5.81
CA ARG A 195 14.78 17.58 -6.83
C ARG A 195 16.22 17.40 -7.32
N HIS A 196 16.37 16.93 -8.55
CA HIS A 196 17.70 16.73 -9.16
C HIS A 196 18.57 17.98 -9.19
N ALA A 197 17.98 19.18 -9.13
CA ALA A 197 18.70 20.46 -9.17
C ALA A 197 19.69 20.66 -8.00
N TYR A 198 19.58 19.86 -6.93
CA TYR A 198 20.42 19.97 -5.74
C TYR A 198 21.20 18.69 -5.43
N SER A 199 21.19 17.71 -6.35
CA SER A 199 21.91 16.46 -6.15
C SER A 199 23.37 16.61 -6.53
N ALA A 200 24.30 16.26 -5.60
CA ALA A 200 25.73 16.23 -5.86
C ALA A 200 26.16 15.04 -6.75
N LYS A 201 25.24 14.15 -7.09
CA LYS A 201 25.48 12.95 -7.92
C LYS A 201 24.57 12.94 -9.14
N ALA A 202 25.04 12.31 -10.21
CA ALA A 202 24.21 12.09 -11.38
C ALA A 202 22.96 11.27 -11.01
N PRO A 203 21.77 11.58 -11.58
CA PRO A 203 20.50 10.91 -11.25
C PRO A 203 20.54 9.39 -11.34
N THR A 204 21.33 8.85 -12.24
CA THR A 204 21.54 7.41 -12.44
C THR A 204 22.37 6.74 -11.34
N LYS A 205 23.10 7.53 -10.54
CA LYS A 205 23.96 7.06 -9.45
C LYS A 205 23.42 7.39 -8.06
N ASP A 206 22.32 8.14 -7.98
CA ASP A 206 21.69 8.54 -6.73
C ASP A 206 20.38 7.74 -6.53
N HIS A 207 20.53 6.48 -6.11
CA HIS A 207 19.38 5.64 -5.78
C HIS A 207 18.77 6.13 -4.45
N ALA A 208 17.45 6.28 -4.44
CA ALA A 208 16.72 6.58 -3.22
C ALA A 208 16.86 5.39 -2.26
N ARG A 209 17.43 5.63 -1.09
CA ARG A 209 17.45 4.63 -0.02
C ARG A 209 16.09 4.56 0.62
N GLN A 210 15.67 3.35 0.98
CA GLN A 210 14.33 3.10 1.48
C GLN A 210 14.33 2.31 2.79
N GLU A 211 13.16 2.18 3.39
CA GLU A 211 12.87 1.25 4.47
C GLU A 211 12.21 -0.01 3.88
N TRP A 212 13.03 -1.04 3.66
CA TRP A 212 12.58 -2.22 2.92
C TRP A 212 11.42 -2.96 3.61
N GLY A 213 11.51 -3.16 4.92
CA GLY A 213 10.45 -3.84 5.67
C GLY A 213 9.10 -3.14 5.55
N ALA A 214 9.09 -1.81 5.49
CA ALA A 214 7.88 -1.02 5.28
C ALA A 214 7.33 -1.23 3.86
N ASN A 215 8.17 -1.19 2.82
CA ASN A 215 7.75 -1.45 1.45
C ASN A 215 7.15 -2.86 1.30
N LEU A 216 7.75 -3.86 1.92
CA LEU A 216 7.25 -5.23 1.89
C LEU A 216 5.84 -5.33 2.51
N LEU A 217 5.64 -4.77 3.69
CA LEU A 217 4.31 -4.72 4.32
C LEU A 217 3.32 -3.95 3.45
N ALA A 218 3.71 -2.80 2.90
CA ALA A 218 2.85 -1.96 2.10
C ALA A 218 2.34 -2.66 0.83
N ILE A 219 3.11 -3.58 0.24
CA ILE A 219 2.65 -4.45 -0.86
C ILE A 219 1.39 -5.20 -0.44
N PHE A 220 1.41 -5.84 0.73
CA PHE A 220 0.25 -6.58 1.22
C PHE A 220 -0.87 -5.66 1.72
N GLY A 221 -0.51 -4.50 2.27
CA GLY A 221 -1.47 -3.48 2.71
C GLY A 221 -2.27 -2.88 1.57
N SER A 222 -1.69 -2.76 0.38
CA SER A 222 -2.39 -2.25 -0.81
C SER A 222 -3.64 -3.06 -1.16
N SER A 223 -3.70 -4.34 -0.81
CA SER A 223 -4.88 -5.20 -1.03
C SER A 223 -6.14 -4.74 -0.29
N LEU A 224 -6.02 -3.87 0.72
CA LEU A 224 -7.17 -3.26 1.38
C LEU A 224 -7.71 -2.03 0.63
N LEU A 225 -6.96 -1.50 -0.33
CA LEU A 225 -7.36 -0.40 -1.18
C LEU A 225 -7.95 -0.94 -2.48
N LEU A 226 -9.14 -1.54 -2.39
CA LEU A 226 -9.81 -2.12 -3.56
C LEU A 226 -9.98 -1.08 -4.66
N GLY A 227 -9.69 -1.50 -5.89
CA GLY A 227 -9.77 -0.65 -7.07
C GLY A 227 -11.14 -0.66 -7.74
N CYS A 228 -11.48 0.44 -8.36
CA CYS A 228 -12.65 0.56 -9.22
C CYS A 228 -12.34 1.41 -10.46
N ALA A 229 -13.02 1.07 -11.56
CA ALA A 229 -13.03 1.92 -12.73
C ALA A 229 -14.03 3.06 -12.53
N THR A 230 -13.69 4.25 -12.98
CA THR A 230 -14.56 5.41 -12.97
C THR A 230 -14.47 6.16 -14.28
N ALA A 231 -15.50 6.93 -14.61
CA ALA A 231 -15.45 7.86 -15.71
C ALA A 231 -14.53 9.02 -15.36
N GLY A 232 -13.42 9.13 -16.04
CA GLY A 232 -12.53 10.30 -15.95
C GLY A 232 -13.05 11.47 -16.80
N GLY A 233 -12.51 12.65 -16.57
CA GLY A 233 -12.80 13.82 -17.40
C GLY A 233 -12.52 13.53 -18.89
N ARG A 234 -13.31 14.12 -19.79
CA ARG A 234 -13.21 14.00 -21.25
C ARG A 234 -13.39 12.54 -21.76
N SER A 235 -14.36 11.82 -21.22
CA SER A 235 -14.72 10.46 -21.66
C SER A 235 -13.60 9.40 -21.54
N LYS A 236 -12.56 9.65 -20.76
CA LYS A 236 -11.52 8.66 -20.46
C LYS A 236 -11.89 7.86 -19.23
N LEU A 237 -11.67 6.56 -19.32
CA LEU A 237 -11.74 5.73 -18.12
C LEU A 237 -10.56 6.03 -17.21
N SER A 238 -10.83 6.13 -15.93
CA SER A 238 -9.84 6.29 -14.88
C SER A 238 -9.95 5.15 -13.88
N PHE A 239 -8.88 4.92 -13.17
CA PHE A 239 -8.80 3.91 -12.13
C PHE A 239 -8.61 4.60 -10.79
N LEU A 240 -9.43 4.27 -9.81
CA LEU A 240 -9.34 4.72 -8.44
C LEU A 240 -9.20 3.54 -7.50
N VAL A 241 -8.61 3.77 -6.35
CA VAL A 241 -8.60 2.84 -5.21
C VAL A 241 -9.37 3.47 -4.04
N LEU A 242 -9.80 2.67 -3.07
CA LEU A 242 -10.46 3.19 -1.86
C LEU A 242 -9.61 4.31 -1.23
N GLY A 243 -10.25 5.38 -0.83
CA GLY A 243 -9.61 6.59 -0.31
C GLY A 243 -9.00 7.49 -1.37
N SER A 244 -8.95 7.09 -2.65
CA SER A 244 -8.41 7.97 -3.71
C SER A 244 -9.49 8.77 -4.41
N ARG A 245 -9.07 9.92 -5.00
CA ARG A 245 -9.91 10.78 -5.81
C ARG A 245 -9.14 11.41 -6.97
N LEU A 246 -9.86 11.84 -8.00
CA LEU A 246 -9.29 12.63 -9.09
C LEU A 246 -9.35 14.11 -8.73
N VAL A 247 -8.28 14.83 -9.06
CA VAL A 247 -8.17 16.29 -8.91
C VAL A 247 -7.60 16.91 -10.18
N ASP A 248 -8.01 18.11 -10.52
CA ASP A 248 -7.49 18.91 -11.66
C ASP A 248 -7.43 18.12 -12.99
N GLY A 249 -8.43 17.28 -13.26
CA GLY A 249 -8.59 16.55 -14.52
C GLY A 249 -7.66 15.35 -14.73
N SER A 250 -6.56 15.22 -14.03
CA SER A 250 -5.63 14.07 -14.13
C SER A 250 -4.80 13.79 -12.89
N GLY A 251 -4.82 14.68 -11.90
CA GLY A 251 -4.15 14.48 -10.62
C GLY A 251 -4.87 13.42 -9.80
N VAL A 252 -4.13 12.76 -8.92
CA VAL A 252 -4.67 11.77 -7.98
C VAL A 252 -4.23 12.14 -6.58
N GLU A 253 -5.17 12.09 -5.65
CA GLU A 253 -4.93 12.18 -4.22
C GLU A 253 -5.39 10.88 -3.55
N VAL A 254 -4.68 10.50 -2.50
CA VAL A 254 -5.03 9.36 -1.64
C VAL A 254 -5.19 9.88 -0.23
N SER A 255 -6.34 9.57 0.38
CA SER A 255 -6.70 9.97 1.73
C SER A 255 -6.81 8.76 2.63
N TRP A 256 -6.47 8.92 3.90
CA TRP A 256 -6.66 7.89 4.91
C TRP A 256 -7.06 8.47 6.26
N PRO A 257 -7.90 7.74 7.02
CA PRO A 257 -8.35 8.18 8.33
C PRO A 257 -7.31 7.94 9.41
N ILE A 258 -7.36 8.76 10.44
CA ILE A 258 -6.74 8.54 11.74
C ILE A 258 -7.86 8.22 12.73
N TRP A 259 -7.93 6.98 13.19
CA TRP A 259 -8.98 6.50 14.08
C TRP A 259 -8.44 6.22 15.49
N LEU A 260 -9.24 6.49 16.50
CA LEU A 260 -8.81 6.49 17.91
C LEU A 260 -9.18 5.21 18.68
N HIS A 261 -9.98 4.33 18.09
CA HIS A 261 -10.40 3.09 18.75
C HIS A 261 -9.91 1.86 17.97
N PRO A 262 -9.54 0.76 18.67
CA PRO A 262 -9.00 -0.43 18.03
C PRO A 262 -9.89 -1.00 16.93
N ALA A 263 -9.49 -0.83 15.68
CA ALA A 263 -10.20 -1.31 14.49
C ALA A 263 -9.51 -2.53 13.86
N SER A 264 -10.31 -3.44 13.30
CA SER A 264 -9.85 -4.56 12.47
C SER A 264 -9.61 -4.08 11.03
N THR A 265 -8.97 -4.91 10.21
CA THR A 265 -8.80 -4.64 8.76
C THR A 265 -10.12 -4.32 8.08
N SER A 266 -11.20 -5.08 8.37
CA SER A 266 -12.53 -4.81 7.82
C SER A 266 -13.10 -3.45 8.26
N GLY A 267 -12.90 -3.08 9.53
CA GLY A 267 -13.32 -1.78 10.04
C GLY A 267 -12.57 -0.63 9.37
N ILE A 268 -11.25 -0.77 9.20
CA ILE A 268 -10.42 0.23 8.52
C ILE A 268 -10.83 0.34 7.05
N GLN A 269 -11.10 -0.79 6.38
CA GLN A 269 -11.56 -0.80 5.00
C GLN A 269 -12.92 -0.11 4.85
N ALA A 270 -13.84 -0.29 5.80
CA ALA A 270 -15.11 0.43 5.82
C ALA A 270 -14.91 1.95 6.00
N LEU A 271 -13.98 2.38 6.84
CA LEU A 271 -13.61 3.79 6.96
C LEU A 271 -13.04 4.35 5.65
N LEU A 272 -12.15 3.60 4.98
CA LEU A 272 -11.58 4.00 3.68
C LEU A 272 -12.64 4.11 2.58
N ALA A 273 -13.69 3.26 2.64
CA ALA A 273 -14.80 3.29 1.70
C ALA A 273 -15.83 4.40 1.99
N HIS A 274 -15.71 5.08 3.14
CA HIS A 274 -16.65 6.14 3.51
C HIS A 274 -16.53 7.33 2.55
N PRO A 275 -17.64 7.85 1.99
CA PRO A 275 -17.62 8.95 1.02
C PRO A 275 -16.83 10.18 1.49
N GLY A 276 -16.89 10.49 2.78
CA GLY A 276 -16.14 11.59 3.38
C GLY A 276 -14.63 11.53 3.17
N MET A 277 -14.05 10.36 2.84
CA MET A 277 -12.62 10.26 2.54
C MET A 277 -12.24 10.95 1.22
N SER A 278 -13.17 11.05 0.28
CA SER A 278 -12.94 11.65 -1.03
C SER A 278 -13.46 13.08 -1.18
N GLU A 279 -14.15 13.64 -0.17
CA GLU A 279 -14.60 15.02 -0.15
C GLU A 279 -13.43 16.01 -0.08
N ASP A 280 -13.59 17.21 -0.65
CA ASP A 280 -12.60 18.28 -0.54
C ASP A 280 -12.37 18.69 0.91
N GLN A 281 -13.45 18.87 1.63
CA GLN A 281 -13.50 19.18 3.05
C GLN A 281 -14.36 18.13 3.75
N PRO A 282 -13.75 17.10 4.33
CA PRO A 282 -14.47 16.04 5.05
C PRO A 282 -15.31 16.63 6.19
N ASN A 283 -16.55 16.17 6.32
CA ASN A 283 -17.39 16.56 7.45
C ASN A 283 -16.85 15.96 8.75
N ARG A 284 -16.24 16.81 9.58
CA ARG A 284 -15.56 16.39 10.81
C ARG A 284 -16.50 15.79 11.85
N ASP A 285 -17.74 16.26 11.94
CA ASP A 285 -18.69 15.75 12.92
C ASP A 285 -19.14 14.31 12.58
N ILE A 286 -19.38 14.04 11.29
CA ILE A 286 -19.69 12.71 10.81
C ILE A 286 -18.50 11.76 11.05
N LEU A 287 -17.30 12.20 10.74
CA LEU A 287 -16.10 11.39 10.92
C LEU A 287 -15.77 11.17 12.41
N ALA A 288 -15.97 12.17 13.26
CA ALA A 288 -15.80 12.02 14.70
C ALA A 288 -16.77 10.99 15.30
N ALA A 289 -18.01 10.91 14.79
CA ALA A 289 -18.95 9.87 15.19
C ALA A 289 -18.46 8.44 14.84
N LEU A 290 -17.59 8.33 13.83
CA LEU A 290 -16.91 7.09 13.46
C LEU A 290 -15.54 6.92 14.17
N SER A 291 -15.25 7.75 15.17
CA SER A 291 -13.97 7.79 15.89
C SER A 291 -12.76 8.17 15.03
N VAL A 292 -12.98 8.88 13.93
CA VAL A 292 -11.93 9.42 13.07
C VAL A 292 -11.62 10.85 13.55
N SER A 293 -10.38 11.06 14.00
CA SER A 293 -9.92 12.36 14.52
C SER A 293 -9.34 13.27 13.44
N ALA A 294 -8.85 12.69 12.35
CA ALA A 294 -8.27 13.43 11.23
C ALA A 294 -8.31 12.58 9.95
N VAL A 295 -8.27 13.25 8.82
CA VAL A 295 -8.03 12.64 7.51
C VAL A 295 -6.73 13.22 6.95
N TYR A 296 -5.77 12.36 6.67
CA TYR A 296 -4.55 12.71 5.97
C TYR A 296 -4.72 12.49 4.48
N ARG A 297 -4.13 13.39 3.68
CA ARG A 297 -4.23 13.33 2.22
C ARG A 297 -2.89 13.63 1.57
N ALA A 298 -2.41 12.72 0.73
CA ALA A 298 -1.21 12.87 -0.08
C ALA A 298 -1.57 13.01 -1.56
N ARG A 299 -0.85 13.88 -2.26
CA ARG A 299 -1.02 14.09 -3.71
C ARG A 299 0.07 13.35 -4.47
N LYS A 300 -0.33 12.64 -5.53
CA LYS A 300 0.60 12.05 -6.48
C LYS A 300 1.11 13.13 -7.43
N ILE A 301 2.42 13.29 -7.48
CA ILE A 301 3.10 14.28 -8.33
C ILE A 301 4.17 13.63 -9.19
N TRP A 302 4.54 14.29 -10.29
CA TRP A 302 5.56 13.83 -11.24
C TRP A 302 6.73 14.81 -11.27
N PRO A 303 7.68 14.73 -10.34
CA PRO A 303 8.87 15.60 -10.35
C PRO A 303 9.81 15.29 -11.52
N ASN A 304 9.71 14.08 -12.09
CA ASN A 304 10.48 13.59 -13.23
C ASN A 304 9.66 12.51 -13.97
N GLN A 305 10.32 11.57 -14.63
CA GLN A 305 9.66 10.43 -15.32
C GLN A 305 8.91 9.49 -14.37
N TYR A 306 9.17 9.55 -13.07
CA TYR A 306 8.53 8.75 -12.03
C TYR A 306 7.62 9.63 -11.18
N ALA A 307 6.50 9.06 -10.74
CA ALA A 307 5.64 9.70 -9.75
C ALA A 307 6.15 9.44 -8.33
N VAL A 308 5.70 10.26 -7.39
CA VAL A 308 5.89 10.07 -5.96
C VAL A 308 4.71 10.72 -5.23
N PHE A 309 4.41 10.26 -4.03
CA PHE A 309 3.43 10.93 -3.18
C PHE A 309 4.09 12.03 -2.34
N THR A 310 3.40 13.15 -2.21
CA THR A 310 3.82 14.23 -1.29
C THR A 310 3.68 13.77 0.16
N ARG A 311 4.27 14.53 1.08
CA ARG A 311 3.87 14.49 2.47
C ARG A 311 2.37 14.74 2.57
N ALA A 312 1.66 13.96 3.37
CA ALA A 312 0.24 14.17 3.53
C ALA A 312 -0.04 15.34 4.48
N GLU A 313 -1.12 16.04 4.16
CA GLU A 313 -1.65 17.11 4.96
C GLU A 313 -2.98 16.71 5.58
N VAL A 314 -3.34 17.31 6.71
CA VAL A 314 -4.65 17.12 7.34
C VAL A 314 -5.68 17.96 6.59
N VAL A 315 -6.81 17.36 6.20
CA VAL A 315 -7.91 18.02 5.47
C VAL A 315 -9.17 18.09 6.29
#